data_735ca340c2b451e053b3aa8db0bbe47b
#
_entry.id   735ca340c2b451e053b3aa8db0bbe47b
#
_cell.length_a   1.000
_cell.length_b   1.000
_cell.length_c   1.000
_cell.angle_alpha   90.00
_cell.angle_beta   90.00
_cell.angle_gamma   90.00
#
_symmetry.space_group_name_H-M   'P 1'
#
loop_
_entity.id
_entity.type
_entity.pdbx_description
1 polymer ?
#
loop_
_entity_poly.entity_id
_entity_poly.type
_entity_poly.pdbx_seq_one_letter_code
_entity_poly.pdbx_strand_id
1 'polypeptide(L)'
;MSLAPLELEDLLSLVEDLAQEHSALDAGVVTGSPRWNWPRLHQPNFDTTSWLNVVGYADWMPLSDYADECGGVDLEFDGEGALRFHPPMRIDWQTIPLIDAALFAPKMERVLEALSELLELRAALRKPQCLLPNALWSLGNLSINQQAIPIYLARKFGYHRKEISEQLMHAQRPERGLILTTCRNPVHLEWPMPRQLRVVRLADLLMDAPQATLNAAAITRLLGQSSHAHQAQELAVQFNSITNTLTIAGNAKPWVLKGDKQIKAIAYLFAQLQKGRVAVSAEELLRVSGTRSTTVSKLFAGGPYEDYLASPARGLWGFR
;
A
#
# COMPACT_ATOMS: atom_id res chain seq x y z
N MET A 1 -10.62 -20.85 -11.97
CA MET A 1 -11.74 -20.69 -11.03
C MET A 1 -11.93 -19.19 -10.83
N SER A 2 -13.03 -18.64 -11.32
CA SER A 2 -13.26 -17.19 -11.29
C SER A 2 -13.99 -16.84 -9.99
N LEU A 3 -13.41 -15.99 -9.18
CA LEU A 3 -14.08 -15.33 -8.05
C LEU A 3 -14.91 -14.16 -8.57
N ALA A 4 -16.03 -13.86 -7.92
CA ALA A 4 -16.71 -12.59 -8.10
C ALA A 4 -15.84 -11.44 -7.53
N PRO A 5 -15.99 -10.18 -7.99
CA PRO A 5 -15.19 -9.06 -7.48
C PRO A 5 -15.23 -8.90 -5.96
N LEU A 6 -16.41 -9.03 -5.35
CA LEU A 6 -16.59 -8.96 -3.91
C LEU A 6 -15.89 -10.12 -3.17
N GLU A 7 -15.95 -11.34 -3.73
CA GLU A 7 -15.24 -12.50 -3.16
C GLU A 7 -13.73 -12.33 -3.22
N LEU A 8 -13.22 -11.74 -4.30
CA LEU A 8 -11.80 -11.44 -4.43
C LEU A 8 -11.37 -10.33 -3.47
N GLU A 9 -12.18 -9.30 -3.28
CA GLU A 9 -11.91 -8.24 -2.32
C GLU A 9 -11.88 -8.77 -0.89
N ASP A 10 -12.82 -9.65 -0.54
CA ASP A 10 -12.87 -10.33 0.75
C ASP A 10 -11.64 -11.23 0.96
N LEU A 11 -11.25 -12.00 -0.06
CA LEU A 11 -10.04 -12.81 -0.02
C LEU A 11 -8.78 -11.97 0.18
N LEU A 12 -8.64 -10.88 -0.57
CA LEU A 12 -7.49 -9.98 -0.44
C LEU A 12 -7.43 -9.32 0.92
N SER A 13 -8.59 -8.99 1.49
CA SER A 13 -8.70 -8.49 2.84
C SER A 13 -8.22 -9.51 3.88
N LEU A 14 -8.68 -10.76 3.76
CA LEU A 14 -8.21 -11.84 4.61
C LEU A 14 -6.69 -12.08 4.44
N VAL A 15 -6.20 -12.04 3.22
CA VAL A 15 -4.75 -12.14 2.93
C VAL A 15 -3.97 -11.02 3.61
N GLU A 16 -4.50 -9.80 3.66
CA GLU A 16 -3.86 -8.68 4.38
C GLU A 16 -3.84 -8.91 5.90
N ASP A 17 -4.96 -9.35 6.47
CA ASP A 17 -5.15 -9.41 7.91
C ASP A 17 -4.59 -10.69 8.56
N LEU A 18 -4.69 -11.85 7.88
CA LEU A 18 -4.41 -13.16 8.46
C LEU A 18 -2.95 -13.45 8.80
N ALA A 19 -2.00 -12.71 8.27
CA ALA A 19 -0.62 -12.94 8.65
C ALA A 19 -0.27 -12.14 9.88
N GLN A 20 -0.12 -12.83 10.92
CA GLN A 20 0.27 -12.20 12.15
C GLN A 20 1.71 -11.80 12.25
N GLU A 21 1.79 -10.72 12.97
CA GLU A 21 2.82 -10.06 13.68
C GLU A 21 3.52 -10.94 14.69
N HIS A 22 4.10 -12.03 14.44
CA HIS A 22 4.97 -12.59 15.45
C HIS A 22 6.33 -12.99 14.90
N SER A 23 7.22 -12.17 15.40
CA SER A 23 8.66 -12.26 15.58
C SER A 23 9.50 -12.41 14.31
N ALA A 24 10.29 -11.40 14.13
CA ALA A 24 11.53 -11.39 13.33
C ALA A 24 12.53 -12.52 13.70
N LEU A 25 12.15 -13.44 14.56
CA LEU A 25 13.04 -14.48 15.11
C LEU A 25 12.84 -15.87 14.47
N ASP A 26 11.68 -16.14 13.85
CA ASP A 26 11.44 -17.44 13.23
C ASP A 26 11.14 -17.28 11.73
N ALA A 27 12.20 -17.12 10.96
CA ALA A 27 12.13 -17.22 9.50
C ALA A 27 11.63 -18.63 9.12
N GLY A 28 10.33 -18.74 8.81
CA GLY A 28 9.72 -19.99 8.35
C GLY A 28 8.46 -20.44 9.07
N VAL A 29 8.10 -19.88 10.21
CA VAL A 29 6.85 -20.23 10.88
C VAL A 29 5.70 -19.42 10.29
N VAL A 30 4.79 -20.09 9.61
CA VAL A 30 3.53 -19.51 9.15
C VAL A 30 2.60 -19.47 10.36
N THR A 31 2.42 -18.31 10.96
CA THR A 31 1.42 -18.11 12.01
C THR A 31 0.06 -17.85 11.36
N GLY A 32 -0.93 -18.62 11.78
CA GLY A 32 -2.31 -18.42 11.33
C GLY A 32 -3.09 -17.51 12.26
N SER A 33 -4.27 -17.09 11.83
CA SER A 33 -5.24 -16.35 12.64
C SER A 33 -6.53 -17.15 12.84
N PRO A 34 -7.07 -17.21 14.05
CA PRO A 34 -8.34 -17.85 14.31
C PRO A 34 -9.51 -17.02 13.75
N ARG A 35 -10.65 -17.67 13.53
CA ARG A 35 -11.85 -17.00 12.95
C ARG A 35 -12.37 -15.83 13.78
N TRP A 36 -12.27 -15.86 15.10
CA TRP A 36 -12.73 -14.74 15.94
C TRP A 36 -11.90 -13.47 15.79
N ASN A 37 -10.67 -13.56 15.25
CA ASN A 37 -9.84 -12.40 14.91
C ASN A 37 -10.15 -11.84 13.51
N TRP A 38 -11.02 -12.52 12.75
CA TRP A 38 -11.41 -11.99 11.44
C TRP A 38 -12.33 -10.79 11.63
N PRO A 39 -12.14 -9.72 10.85
CA PRO A 39 -13.04 -8.58 10.92
C PRO A 39 -14.48 -9.02 10.74
N ARG A 40 -15.37 -8.67 11.66
CA ARG A 40 -16.81 -9.05 11.61
C ARG A 40 -17.52 -8.65 10.33
N LEU A 41 -16.99 -7.66 9.62
CA LEU A 41 -17.49 -7.20 8.31
C LEU A 41 -17.17 -8.17 7.16
N HIS A 42 -16.33 -9.19 7.40
CA HIS A 42 -15.84 -10.10 6.38
C HIS A 42 -16.07 -11.55 6.78
N GLN A 43 -17.34 -11.91 7.00
CA GLN A 43 -17.69 -13.32 6.85
C GLN A 43 -17.61 -13.62 5.35
N PRO A 44 -16.57 -14.35 4.91
CA PRO A 44 -16.34 -14.55 3.50
C PRO A 44 -17.51 -15.34 2.90
N ASN A 45 -18.11 -14.81 1.85
CA ASN A 45 -19.17 -15.48 1.10
C ASN A 45 -18.64 -16.56 0.14
N PHE A 46 -17.34 -16.90 0.24
CA PHE A 46 -16.67 -17.88 -0.61
C PHE A 46 -16.17 -19.09 0.18
N ASP A 47 -15.87 -20.17 -0.52
CA ASP A 47 -15.28 -21.37 0.06
C ASP A 47 -13.87 -21.10 0.59
N THR A 48 -13.77 -20.83 1.89
CA THR A 48 -12.50 -20.53 2.56
C THR A 48 -11.50 -21.70 2.50
N THR A 49 -11.99 -22.95 2.44
CA THR A 49 -11.12 -24.13 2.41
C THR A 49 -10.29 -24.22 1.15
N SER A 50 -10.80 -23.65 0.07
CA SER A 50 -10.09 -23.53 -1.20
C SER A 50 -8.90 -22.58 -1.14
N TRP A 51 -8.91 -21.56 -0.28
CA TRP A 51 -7.95 -20.46 -0.25
C TRP A 51 -7.12 -20.41 1.01
N LEU A 52 -7.54 -21.10 2.07
CA LEU A 52 -6.88 -21.08 3.37
C LEU A 52 -6.44 -22.49 3.76
N ASN A 53 -5.30 -22.57 4.46
CA ASN A 53 -4.83 -23.78 5.14
C ASN A 53 -5.06 -23.62 6.64
N VAL A 54 -5.42 -24.72 7.31
CA VAL A 54 -5.28 -24.82 8.75
C VAL A 54 -3.81 -25.13 9.05
N VAL A 55 -3.16 -24.24 9.81
CA VAL A 55 -1.73 -24.33 10.16
C VAL A 55 -1.48 -24.66 11.60
N GLY A 56 -2.53 -24.74 12.40
CA GLY A 56 -2.49 -25.07 13.82
C GLY A 56 -3.82 -24.80 14.49
N TYR A 57 -3.81 -24.82 15.80
CA TYR A 57 -4.97 -24.50 16.65
C TYR A 57 -4.53 -23.49 17.70
N ALA A 58 -5.43 -22.58 18.05
CA ALA A 58 -5.20 -21.64 19.13
C ALA A 58 -5.21 -22.39 20.48
N ASP A 59 -4.37 -21.95 21.37
CA ASP A 59 -4.30 -22.40 22.77
C ASP A 59 -5.10 -21.51 23.72
N TRP A 60 -5.70 -20.44 23.19
CA TRP A 60 -6.49 -19.46 23.93
C TRP A 60 -7.64 -18.93 23.07
N MET A 61 -8.77 -18.57 23.70
CA MET A 61 -9.96 -18.02 23.05
C MET A 61 -10.56 -16.87 23.86
N PRO A 62 -10.95 -15.74 23.22
CA PRO A 62 -11.70 -14.69 23.89
C PRO A 62 -13.13 -15.16 24.22
N LEU A 63 -13.62 -14.88 25.40
CA LEU A 63 -15.00 -15.09 25.77
C LEU A 63 -15.77 -13.79 25.64
N SER A 64 -16.69 -13.74 24.68
CA SER A 64 -17.48 -12.51 24.40
C SER A 64 -18.31 -12.03 25.58
N ASP A 65 -18.77 -12.95 26.41
CA ASP A 65 -19.65 -12.68 27.56
C ASP A 65 -18.89 -12.21 28.81
N TYR A 66 -17.54 -12.33 28.80
CA TYR A 66 -16.68 -12.04 29.94
C TYR A 66 -15.43 -11.25 29.52
N ALA A 67 -15.45 -10.64 28.35
CA ALA A 67 -14.28 -9.95 27.77
C ALA A 67 -13.75 -8.81 28.67
N ASP A 68 -14.63 -8.20 29.46
CA ASP A 68 -14.26 -7.10 30.35
C ASP A 68 -13.60 -7.55 31.65
N GLU A 69 -13.81 -8.83 32.07
CA GLU A 69 -13.33 -9.29 33.38
C GLU A 69 -12.19 -10.32 33.31
N CYS A 70 -12.19 -11.20 32.30
CA CYS A 70 -11.27 -12.34 32.25
C CYS A 70 -10.40 -12.42 30.99
N GLY A 71 -10.64 -11.57 30.01
CA GLY A 71 -9.84 -11.52 28.75
C GLY A 71 -10.03 -12.72 27.84
N GLY A 72 -10.12 -13.95 28.36
CA GLY A 72 -10.29 -15.17 27.62
C GLY A 72 -9.97 -16.42 28.44
N VAL A 73 -10.00 -17.58 27.81
CA VAL A 73 -9.78 -18.88 28.42
C VAL A 73 -8.75 -19.68 27.64
N ASP A 74 -7.98 -20.48 28.36
CA ASP A 74 -7.07 -21.46 27.77
C ASP A 74 -7.86 -22.64 27.21
N LEU A 75 -7.40 -23.15 26.07
CA LEU A 75 -7.99 -24.28 25.38
C LEU A 75 -7.09 -25.50 25.57
N GLU A 76 -7.71 -26.59 25.97
CA GLU A 76 -7.03 -27.88 26.13
C GLU A 76 -7.57 -28.92 25.15
N PHE A 77 -6.71 -29.71 24.56
CA PHE A 77 -7.12 -30.85 23.72
C PHE A 77 -7.72 -31.97 24.59
N ASP A 78 -8.94 -32.42 24.23
CA ASP A 78 -9.67 -33.43 24.99
C ASP A 78 -9.21 -34.88 24.73
N GLY A 79 -8.37 -35.07 23.70
CA GLY A 79 -7.92 -36.41 23.27
C GLY A 79 -8.88 -37.09 22.29
N GLU A 80 -10.08 -36.58 22.08
CA GLU A 80 -11.15 -37.18 21.24
C GLU A 80 -11.44 -36.41 19.99
N GLY A 81 -10.72 -35.31 19.71
CA GLY A 81 -10.83 -34.53 18.50
C GLY A 81 -11.57 -33.20 18.67
N ALA A 82 -11.76 -32.75 19.91
CA ALA A 82 -12.25 -31.45 20.26
C ALA A 82 -11.31 -30.70 21.22
N LEU A 83 -11.55 -29.43 21.40
CA LEU A 83 -10.91 -28.62 22.44
C LEU A 83 -11.91 -28.37 23.56
N ARG A 84 -11.43 -28.35 24.77
CA ARG A 84 -12.22 -28.05 25.95
C ARG A 84 -11.65 -26.83 26.68
N PHE A 85 -12.51 -26.14 27.39
CA PHE A 85 -12.14 -24.99 28.24
C PHE A 85 -13.00 -24.95 29.48
N HIS A 86 -12.51 -24.29 30.50
CA HIS A 86 -13.23 -24.11 31.76
C HIS A 86 -13.75 -22.67 31.83
N PRO A 87 -15.05 -22.43 31.67
CA PRO A 87 -15.62 -21.09 31.81
C PRO A 87 -15.44 -20.55 33.23
N PRO A 88 -15.07 -19.29 33.44
CA PRO A 88 -14.78 -18.71 34.76
C PRO A 88 -15.91 -18.79 35.77
N MET A 89 -17.17 -18.86 35.29
CA MET A 89 -18.38 -18.85 36.13
C MET A 89 -19.13 -20.19 36.13
N ARG A 90 -18.56 -21.23 35.60
CA ARG A 90 -19.18 -22.57 35.53
C ARG A 90 -18.25 -23.64 36.12
N ILE A 91 -18.85 -24.70 36.62
CA ILE A 91 -18.11 -25.85 37.21
C ILE A 91 -17.75 -26.86 36.11
N ASP A 92 -18.55 -26.91 35.04
CA ASP A 92 -18.42 -27.93 33.99
C ASP A 92 -17.52 -27.46 32.85
N TRP A 93 -16.71 -28.37 32.35
CA TRP A 93 -15.97 -28.17 31.11
C TRP A 93 -16.91 -28.01 29.92
N GLN A 94 -16.55 -27.10 29.05
CA GLN A 94 -17.22 -26.91 27.76
C GLN A 94 -16.30 -27.35 26.63
N THR A 95 -16.89 -27.86 25.56
CA THR A 95 -16.14 -28.31 24.37
C THR A 95 -16.48 -27.42 23.18
N ILE A 96 -15.46 -27.17 22.35
CA ILE A 96 -15.61 -26.51 21.06
C ILE A 96 -15.03 -27.41 19.97
N PRO A 97 -15.62 -27.40 18.77
CA PRO A 97 -15.05 -28.06 17.60
C PRO A 97 -13.65 -27.52 17.27
N LEU A 98 -12.72 -28.38 16.88
CA LEU A 98 -11.37 -27.98 16.46
C LEU A 98 -11.35 -26.87 15.43
N ILE A 99 -12.32 -26.88 14.50
CA ILE A 99 -12.42 -25.88 13.44
C ILE A 99 -12.66 -24.46 13.95
N ASP A 100 -13.28 -24.31 15.13
CA ASP A 100 -13.56 -23.00 15.71
C ASP A 100 -12.28 -22.39 16.33
N ALA A 101 -11.34 -23.23 16.76
CA ALA A 101 -10.03 -22.79 17.24
C ALA A 101 -8.92 -22.90 16.17
N ALA A 102 -9.26 -23.32 14.96
CA ALA A 102 -8.29 -23.48 13.90
C ALA A 102 -7.62 -22.14 13.52
N LEU A 103 -6.31 -22.18 13.37
CA LEU A 103 -5.50 -21.08 12.86
C LEU A 103 -5.39 -21.19 11.34
N PHE A 104 -5.84 -20.17 10.64
CA PHE A 104 -5.87 -20.15 9.19
C PHE A 104 -4.77 -19.27 8.62
N ALA A 105 -4.10 -19.74 7.58
CA ALA A 105 -3.16 -18.99 6.78
C ALA A 105 -3.54 -19.06 5.29
N PRO A 106 -3.30 -18.01 4.50
CA PRO A 106 -3.63 -18.02 3.09
C PRO A 106 -2.73 -19.00 2.31
N LYS A 107 -3.32 -19.73 1.36
CA LYS A 107 -2.60 -20.51 0.34
C LYS A 107 -1.99 -19.54 -0.68
N MET A 108 -0.89 -18.90 -0.30
CA MET A 108 -0.31 -17.82 -1.11
C MET A 108 -0.02 -18.22 -2.54
N GLU A 109 0.46 -19.43 -2.81
CA GLU A 109 0.69 -19.92 -4.18
C GLU A 109 -0.57 -19.81 -5.02
N ARG A 110 -1.70 -20.27 -4.48
CA ARG A 110 -2.99 -20.21 -5.18
C ARG A 110 -3.49 -18.78 -5.39
N VAL A 111 -3.30 -17.91 -4.39
CA VAL A 111 -3.63 -16.48 -4.52
C VAL A 111 -2.80 -15.84 -5.63
N LEU A 112 -1.50 -16.11 -5.66
CA LEU A 112 -0.59 -15.58 -6.66
C LEU A 112 -0.90 -16.11 -8.08
N GLU A 113 -1.26 -17.38 -8.21
CA GLU A 113 -1.70 -17.99 -9.47
C GLU A 113 -2.98 -17.32 -9.98
N ALA A 114 -3.99 -17.19 -9.12
CA ALA A 114 -5.25 -16.53 -9.47
C ALA A 114 -5.07 -15.07 -9.89
N LEU A 115 -4.18 -14.34 -9.21
CA LEU A 115 -3.85 -12.97 -9.59
C LEU A 115 -3.08 -12.91 -10.91
N SER A 116 -2.20 -13.87 -11.18
CA SER A 116 -1.47 -13.95 -12.44
C SER A 116 -2.41 -14.25 -13.62
N GLU A 117 -3.40 -15.12 -13.42
CA GLU A 117 -4.47 -15.38 -14.39
C GLU A 117 -5.33 -14.12 -14.62
N LEU A 118 -5.77 -13.47 -13.54
CA LEU A 118 -6.58 -12.24 -13.59
C LEU A 118 -5.88 -11.11 -14.37
N LEU A 119 -4.55 -11.01 -14.23
CA LEU A 119 -3.71 -10.03 -14.91
C LEU A 119 -3.36 -10.45 -16.34
N GLU A 120 -3.82 -11.62 -16.79
CA GLU A 120 -3.45 -12.20 -18.08
C GLU A 120 -1.92 -12.23 -18.30
N LEU A 121 -1.18 -12.42 -17.21
CA LEU A 121 0.27 -12.52 -17.29
C LEU A 121 0.61 -13.80 -18.04
N ARG A 122 1.41 -13.68 -19.10
CA ARG A 122 1.78 -14.83 -19.94
C ARG A 122 2.42 -15.90 -19.07
N ALA A 123 1.65 -16.95 -18.79
CA ALA A 123 2.02 -18.07 -17.92
C ALA A 123 3.28 -18.81 -18.40
N ALA A 124 3.64 -18.65 -19.69
CA ALA A 124 4.77 -19.35 -20.29
C ALA A 124 6.15 -18.94 -19.75
N LEU A 125 6.27 -17.84 -19.01
CA LEU A 125 7.59 -17.30 -18.76
C LEU A 125 8.04 -17.26 -17.31
N ARG A 126 7.18 -17.23 -16.28
CA ARG A 126 7.64 -17.27 -14.88
C ARG A 126 6.52 -17.64 -13.91
N LYS A 127 6.83 -18.57 -13.00
CA LYS A 127 6.06 -18.74 -11.77
C LYS A 127 6.26 -17.53 -10.86
N PRO A 128 5.25 -17.13 -10.07
CA PRO A 128 5.42 -16.10 -9.05
C PRO A 128 6.63 -16.40 -8.15
N GLN A 129 7.43 -15.39 -7.85
CA GLN A 129 8.61 -15.53 -7.01
C GLN A 129 8.46 -14.72 -5.73
N CYS A 130 8.71 -15.34 -4.59
CA CYS A 130 8.84 -14.63 -3.32
C CYS A 130 10.13 -13.81 -3.33
N LEU A 131 10.02 -12.51 -3.11
CA LEU A 131 11.13 -11.57 -3.03
C LEU A 131 11.43 -11.15 -1.62
N LEU A 132 10.39 -11.04 -0.81
CA LEU A 132 10.47 -10.82 0.63
C LEU A 132 9.41 -11.73 1.27
N PRO A 133 9.81 -12.65 2.16
CA PRO A 133 8.89 -13.57 2.81
C PRO A 133 7.68 -12.83 3.40
N ASN A 134 6.50 -13.37 3.18
CA ASN A 134 5.22 -12.85 3.69
C ASN A 134 4.86 -11.40 3.30
N ALA A 135 5.66 -10.70 2.49
CA ALA A 135 5.48 -9.28 2.20
C ALA A 135 5.51 -8.92 0.71
N LEU A 136 6.38 -9.53 -0.09
CA LEU A 136 6.55 -9.12 -1.49
C LEU A 136 6.77 -10.31 -2.43
N TRP A 137 6.00 -10.34 -3.50
CA TRP A 137 6.13 -11.33 -4.58
C TRP A 137 6.21 -10.64 -5.95
N SER A 138 7.01 -11.19 -6.85
CA SER A 138 6.97 -10.87 -8.27
C SER A 138 5.95 -11.77 -8.94
N LEU A 139 4.90 -11.21 -9.53
CA LEU A 139 3.88 -11.96 -10.27
C LEU A 139 4.30 -12.26 -11.70
N GLY A 140 5.16 -11.45 -12.28
CA GLY A 140 5.59 -11.53 -13.68
C GLY A 140 5.61 -10.18 -14.36
N ASN A 141 5.49 -10.18 -15.68
CA ASN A 141 5.50 -8.96 -16.49
C ASN A 141 4.20 -8.82 -17.29
N LEU A 142 3.64 -7.62 -17.26
CA LEU A 142 2.54 -7.22 -18.14
C LEU A 142 3.13 -6.57 -19.39
N SER A 143 2.63 -6.96 -20.58
CA SER A 143 3.06 -6.35 -21.84
C SER A 143 2.16 -5.16 -22.18
N ILE A 144 2.72 -3.94 -22.12
CA ILE A 144 2.02 -2.72 -22.51
C ILE A 144 2.87 -1.99 -23.56
N ASN A 145 2.30 -1.71 -24.73
CA ASN A 145 3.02 -1.04 -25.81
C ASN A 145 4.37 -1.70 -26.15
N GLN A 146 4.42 -3.02 -26.20
CA GLN A 146 5.62 -3.84 -26.43
C GLN A 146 6.69 -3.75 -25.32
N GLN A 147 6.41 -3.07 -24.22
CA GLN A 147 7.29 -3.03 -23.06
C GLN A 147 6.82 -4.03 -22.00
N ALA A 148 7.78 -4.80 -21.45
CA ALA A 148 7.53 -5.69 -20.34
C ALA A 148 7.61 -4.90 -19.02
N ILE A 149 6.47 -4.76 -18.36
CA ILE A 149 6.36 -4.02 -17.11
C ILE A 149 6.19 -5.01 -15.97
N PRO A 150 7.10 -5.05 -14.99
CA PRO A 150 7.00 -5.96 -13.87
C PRO A 150 5.85 -5.60 -12.95
N ILE A 151 5.16 -6.63 -12.50
CA ILE A 151 4.05 -6.55 -11.56
C ILE A 151 4.46 -7.27 -10.28
N TYR A 152 4.25 -6.60 -9.17
CA TYR A 152 4.52 -7.13 -7.84
C TYR A 152 3.23 -7.15 -7.02
N LEU A 153 3.11 -8.12 -6.11
CA LEU A 153 2.13 -8.09 -5.05
C LEU A 153 2.83 -7.75 -3.74
N ALA A 154 2.36 -6.73 -3.07
CA ALA A 154 2.81 -6.37 -1.74
C ALA A 154 1.68 -6.53 -0.72
N ARG A 155 1.97 -7.24 0.34
CA ARG A 155 1.10 -7.46 1.47
C ARG A 155 1.60 -6.64 2.66
N LYS A 156 0.70 -6.15 3.52
CA LYS A 156 1.05 -5.27 4.66
C LYS A 156 2.04 -4.17 4.25
N PHE A 157 1.77 -3.58 3.07
CA PHE A 157 2.67 -2.61 2.46
C PHE A 157 3.07 -1.50 3.43
N GLY A 158 2.12 -1.00 4.21
CA GLY A 158 2.38 0.05 5.20
C GLY A 158 3.40 -0.33 6.26
N TYR A 159 3.41 -1.61 6.66
CA TYR A 159 4.33 -2.14 7.66
C TYR A 159 5.71 -2.43 7.05
N HIS A 160 5.75 -3.07 5.89
CA HIS A 160 6.99 -3.54 5.23
C HIS A 160 7.54 -2.56 4.18
N ARG A 161 7.05 -1.32 4.14
CA ARG A 161 7.39 -0.36 3.07
C ARG A 161 8.89 -0.13 2.89
N LYS A 162 9.65 -0.11 4.00
CA LYS A 162 11.08 0.12 3.98
C LYS A 162 11.82 -1.08 3.37
N GLU A 163 11.54 -2.26 3.86
CA GLU A 163 12.14 -3.51 3.38
C GLU A 163 11.77 -3.77 1.92
N ILE A 164 10.51 -3.50 1.53
CA ILE A 164 10.06 -3.59 0.13
C ILE A 164 10.83 -2.61 -0.74
N SER A 165 10.98 -1.36 -0.29
CA SER A 165 11.73 -0.35 -1.02
C SER A 165 13.20 -0.75 -1.19
N GLU A 166 13.86 -1.20 -0.15
CA GLU A 166 15.23 -1.68 -0.18
C GLU A 166 15.38 -2.89 -1.11
N GLN A 167 14.47 -3.88 -1.02
CA GLN A 167 14.48 -5.06 -1.87
C GLN A 167 14.31 -4.73 -3.36
N LEU A 168 13.49 -3.73 -3.69
CA LEU A 168 13.28 -3.28 -5.05
C LEU A 168 14.38 -2.35 -5.57
N MET A 169 15.13 -1.71 -4.69
CA MET A 169 16.32 -0.92 -5.05
C MET A 169 17.54 -1.79 -5.39
N HIS A 170 17.65 -2.98 -4.82
CA HIS A 170 18.77 -3.87 -5.08
C HIS A 170 18.85 -4.25 -6.56
N ALA A 171 20.07 -4.25 -7.08
CA ALA A 171 20.51 -4.24 -8.46
C ALA A 171 19.68 -5.06 -9.48
N GLN A 172 19.63 -4.58 -10.71
CA GLN A 172 19.08 -5.22 -11.92
C GLN A 172 17.54 -5.26 -12.02
N ARG A 173 16.79 -4.58 -11.16
CA ARG A 173 15.34 -4.51 -11.34
C ARG A 173 14.94 -3.37 -12.27
N PRO A 174 13.86 -3.56 -13.03
CA PRO A 174 13.41 -2.56 -13.99
C PRO A 174 13.11 -1.23 -13.29
N GLU A 175 13.39 -0.14 -13.98
CA GLU A 175 13.14 1.20 -13.45
C GLU A 175 11.67 1.52 -13.26
N ARG A 176 10.79 0.82 -13.99
CA ARG A 176 9.35 1.03 -14.00
C ARG A 176 8.61 -0.25 -13.63
N GLY A 177 7.56 -0.12 -12.84
CA GLY A 177 6.75 -1.27 -12.45
C GLY A 177 5.50 -0.88 -11.67
N LEU A 178 4.66 -1.87 -11.41
CA LEU A 178 3.42 -1.73 -10.64
C LEU A 178 3.48 -2.63 -9.41
N ILE A 179 3.25 -2.05 -8.25
CA ILE A 179 3.11 -2.75 -6.98
C ILE A 179 1.63 -2.74 -6.64
N LEU A 180 1.01 -3.90 -6.74
CA LEU A 180 -0.36 -4.13 -6.28
C LEU A 180 -0.32 -4.39 -4.78
N THR A 181 -1.15 -3.70 -4.01
CA THR A 181 -1.25 -3.94 -2.58
C THR A 181 -2.66 -4.37 -2.18
N THR A 182 -2.73 -5.26 -1.20
CA THR A 182 -3.96 -5.68 -0.54
C THR A 182 -4.40 -4.70 0.55
N CYS A 183 -3.54 -3.73 0.90
CA CYS A 183 -3.78 -2.75 1.95
C CYS A 183 -5.02 -1.89 1.67
N ARG A 184 -5.89 -1.74 2.70
CA ARG A 184 -7.10 -0.93 2.61
C ARG A 184 -6.85 0.57 2.83
N ASN A 185 -5.79 0.93 3.54
CA ASN A 185 -5.52 2.32 3.90
C ASN A 185 -4.78 3.06 2.78
N PRO A 186 -5.41 4.06 2.12
CA PRO A 186 -4.79 4.81 1.03
C PRO A 186 -3.58 5.66 1.47
N VAL A 187 -3.48 6.03 2.73
CA VAL A 187 -2.37 6.87 3.24
C VAL A 187 -1.00 6.23 2.99
N HIS A 188 -0.93 4.91 2.96
CA HIS A 188 0.31 4.19 2.69
C HIS A 188 0.73 4.20 1.22
N LEU A 189 -0.17 4.56 0.29
CA LEU A 189 0.10 4.59 -1.15
C LEU A 189 0.91 5.82 -1.57
N GLU A 190 0.93 6.87 -0.75
CA GLU A 190 1.68 8.11 -1.03
C GLU A 190 3.18 8.00 -0.74
N TRP A 191 3.66 6.83 -0.29
CA TRP A 191 5.06 6.63 -0.01
C TRP A 191 5.90 6.71 -1.30
N PRO A 192 6.96 7.53 -1.31
CA PRO A 192 7.84 7.63 -2.46
C PRO A 192 8.58 6.31 -2.67
N MET A 193 8.19 5.61 -3.72
CA MET A 193 8.89 4.39 -4.13
C MET A 193 10.10 4.73 -4.99
N PRO A 194 11.17 3.92 -4.90
CA PRO A 194 12.34 4.10 -5.73
C PRO A 194 11.97 3.99 -7.22
N ARG A 195 12.64 4.77 -8.04
CA ARG A 195 12.47 4.73 -9.50
C ARG A 195 11.02 5.10 -9.89
N GLN A 196 10.51 4.56 -10.97
CA GLN A 196 9.13 4.80 -11.45
C GLN A 196 8.17 3.67 -11.03
N LEU A 197 8.33 3.15 -9.81
CA LEU A 197 7.41 2.16 -9.27
C LEU A 197 6.16 2.85 -8.74
N ARG A 198 4.99 2.34 -9.11
CA ARG A 198 3.70 2.83 -8.65
C ARG A 198 3.06 1.83 -7.72
N VAL A 199 2.56 2.32 -6.58
CA VAL A 199 1.79 1.51 -5.64
C VAL A 199 0.31 1.78 -5.85
N VAL A 200 -0.47 0.73 -6.03
CA VAL A 200 -1.91 0.83 -6.30
C VAL A 200 -2.62 -0.27 -5.52
N ARG A 201 -3.76 0.05 -4.92
CA ARG A 201 -4.59 -0.98 -4.33
C ARG A 201 -5.18 -1.86 -5.42
N LEU A 202 -5.10 -3.16 -5.24
CA LEU A 202 -5.68 -4.09 -6.21
C LEU A 202 -7.20 -3.88 -6.33
N ALA A 203 -7.89 -3.61 -5.22
CA ALA A 203 -9.31 -3.30 -5.20
C ALA A 203 -9.70 -2.11 -6.10
N ASP A 204 -8.85 -1.08 -6.22
CA ASP A 204 -9.12 0.09 -7.07
C ASP A 204 -9.03 -0.23 -8.58
N LEU A 205 -8.48 -1.38 -8.93
CA LEU A 205 -8.35 -1.84 -10.30
C LEU A 205 -9.42 -2.86 -10.69
N LEU A 206 -10.20 -3.37 -9.74
CA LEU A 206 -11.28 -4.32 -10.03
C LEU A 206 -12.43 -3.60 -10.73
N MET A 207 -13.01 -4.28 -11.69
CA MET A 207 -14.23 -3.82 -12.37
C MET A 207 -15.45 -4.49 -11.73
N ASP A 208 -16.53 -3.74 -11.66
CA ASP A 208 -17.84 -4.25 -11.25
C ASP A 208 -18.42 -5.10 -12.40
N ALA A 209 -18.16 -6.39 -12.35
CA ALA A 209 -18.55 -7.38 -13.34
C ALA A 209 -18.92 -8.71 -12.65
N PRO A 210 -19.67 -9.62 -13.29
CA PRO A 210 -20.01 -10.91 -12.68
C PRO A 210 -18.80 -11.76 -12.29
N GLN A 211 -17.67 -11.57 -12.98
CA GLN A 211 -16.40 -12.20 -12.67
C GLN A 211 -15.36 -11.09 -12.44
N ALA A 212 -14.46 -11.31 -11.49
CA ALA A 212 -13.39 -10.37 -11.23
C ALA A 212 -12.56 -10.16 -12.50
N THR A 213 -12.52 -8.93 -12.96
CA THR A 213 -11.70 -8.48 -14.08
C THR A 213 -10.98 -7.21 -13.69
N LEU A 214 -9.82 -6.97 -14.28
CA LEU A 214 -9.06 -5.76 -14.03
C LEU A 214 -9.27 -4.72 -15.11
N ASN A 215 -9.32 -3.48 -14.68
CA ASN A 215 -9.41 -2.33 -15.57
C ASN A 215 -8.08 -2.09 -16.28
N ALA A 216 -7.87 -2.77 -17.42
CA ALA A 216 -6.67 -2.64 -18.24
C ALA A 216 -6.40 -1.18 -18.68
N ALA A 217 -7.46 -0.41 -18.93
CA ALA A 217 -7.34 1.01 -19.27
C ALA A 217 -6.82 1.84 -18.09
N ALA A 218 -7.26 1.53 -16.86
CA ALA A 218 -6.72 2.16 -15.65
C ALA A 218 -5.25 1.83 -15.45
N ILE A 219 -4.87 0.55 -15.61
CA ILE A 219 -3.47 0.10 -15.52
C ILE A 219 -2.61 0.80 -16.57
N THR A 220 -3.07 0.83 -17.82
CA THR A 220 -2.36 1.52 -18.92
C THR A 220 -2.21 3.01 -18.64
N ARG A 221 -3.25 3.66 -18.11
CA ARG A 221 -3.21 5.08 -17.71
C ARG A 221 -2.22 5.33 -16.60
N LEU A 222 -2.26 4.53 -15.53
CA LEU A 222 -1.33 4.62 -14.40
C LEU A 222 0.12 4.46 -14.83
N LEU A 223 0.38 3.54 -15.74
CA LEU A 223 1.70 3.28 -16.27
C LEU A 223 2.06 4.27 -17.40
N GLY A 224 1.10 4.78 -18.18
CA GLY A 224 1.28 5.76 -19.24
C GLY A 224 1.57 7.17 -18.73
N GLN A 225 0.91 7.58 -17.65
CA GLN A 225 1.12 8.90 -17.05
C GLN A 225 2.53 9.07 -16.43
N SER A 226 3.26 7.97 -16.17
CA SER A 226 4.54 8.03 -15.46
C SER A 226 5.70 8.58 -16.28
N SER A 227 5.70 8.43 -17.60
CA SER A 227 6.85 8.87 -18.42
C SER A 227 6.72 10.29 -18.97
N HIS A 228 5.50 10.74 -19.25
CA HIS A 228 5.32 12.08 -19.80
C HIS A 228 4.99 13.13 -18.76
N ALA A 229 4.21 12.80 -17.73
CA ALA A 229 3.87 13.78 -16.69
C ALA A 229 5.06 14.09 -15.76
N HIS A 230 5.89 13.09 -15.40
CA HIS A 230 7.08 13.35 -14.57
C HIS A 230 8.19 14.03 -15.38
N GLN A 231 8.47 13.58 -16.61
CA GLN A 231 9.45 14.25 -17.47
C GLN A 231 8.96 15.64 -17.90
N ALA A 232 7.68 15.82 -18.22
CA ALA A 232 7.13 17.14 -18.50
C ALA A 232 7.11 18.04 -17.26
N GLN A 233 6.88 17.48 -16.05
CA GLN A 233 6.95 18.24 -14.80
C GLN A 233 8.38 18.47 -14.32
N GLU A 234 9.32 17.52 -14.48
CA GLU A 234 10.74 17.74 -14.20
C GLU A 234 11.39 18.74 -15.17
N LEU A 235 10.94 18.78 -16.43
CA LEU A 235 11.37 19.79 -17.41
C LEU A 235 10.64 21.11 -17.25
N ALA A 236 9.44 21.10 -16.66
CA ALA A 236 8.62 22.30 -16.52
C ALA A 236 9.08 23.22 -15.38
N VAL A 237 9.62 22.68 -14.30
CA VAL A 237 10.08 23.45 -13.14
C VAL A 237 11.49 23.03 -12.78
N GLN A 238 12.41 23.98 -12.78
CA GLN A 238 13.80 23.79 -12.39
C GLN A 238 14.17 24.81 -11.32
N PHE A 239 14.76 24.34 -10.24
CA PHE A 239 15.33 25.20 -9.19
C PHE A 239 16.80 24.94 -9.04
N ASN A 240 17.61 25.96 -9.33
CA ASN A 240 19.06 25.92 -9.11
C ASN A 240 19.38 26.54 -7.73
N SER A 241 19.76 25.72 -6.78
CA SER A 241 20.07 26.14 -5.41
C SER A 241 21.38 26.92 -5.29
N ILE A 242 22.28 26.87 -6.29
CA ILE A 242 23.55 27.63 -6.29
C ILE A 242 23.29 29.07 -6.71
N THR A 243 22.50 29.25 -7.77
CA THR A 243 22.15 30.59 -8.29
C THR A 243 20.85 31.13 -7.73
N ASN A 244 20.14 30.34 -6.90
CA ASN A 244 18.80 30.65 -6.35
C ASN A 244 17.78 31.03 -7.43
N THR A 245 17.84 30.35 -8.56
CA THR A 245 17.04 30.65 -9.73
C THR A 245 15.97 29.60 -9.96
N LEU A 246 14.72 30.05 -10.07
CA LEU A 246 13.57 29.24 -10.44
C LEU A 246 13.22 29.47 -11.90
N THR A 247 13.12 28.42 -12.68
CA THR A 247 12.65 28.44 -14.06
C THR A 247 11.44 27.56 -14.21
N ILE A 248 10.40 28.05 -14.89
CA ILE A 248 9.19 27.27 -15.23
C ILE A 248 9.03 27.33 -16.75
N ALA A 249 8.80 26.16 -17.36
CA ALA A 249 8.56 26.10 -18.80
C ALA A 249 7.32 26.94 -19.17
N GLY A 250 7.46 27.79 -20.16
CA GLY A 250 6.42 28.75 -20.54
C GLY A 250 6.62 30.16 -19.95
N ASN A 251 7.44 30.34 -18.93
CA ASN A 251 7.80 31.67 -18.44
C ASN A 251 9.01 32.24 -19.20
N ALA A 252 8.84 33.45 -19.69
CA ALA A 252 9.86 34.10 -20.54
C ALA A 252 11.19 34.41 -19.79
N LYS A 253 11.16 34.53 -18.47
CA LYS A 253 12.34 34.92 -17.67
C LYS A 253 12.48 34.03 -16.43
N PRO A 254 13.70 33.63 -16.05
CA PRO A 254 13.96 32.99 -14.77
C PRO A 254 13.71 33.94 -13.60
N TRP A 255 13.17 33.42 -12.50
CA TRP A 255 13.01 34.19 -11.27
C TRP A 255 14.20 33.98 -10.33
N VAL A 256 14.99 35.02 -10.11
CA VAL A 256 16.12 35.03 -9.17
C VAL A 256 15.59 35.42 -7.79
N LEU A 257 15.65 34.49 -6.83
CA LEU A 257 15.24 34.68 -5.44
C LEU A 257 16.33 35.40 -4.67
N LYS A 258 15.96 36.46 -3.94
CA LYS A 258 16.94 37.30 -3.21
C LYS A 258 16.89 37.11 -1.70
N GLY A 259 15.80 36.54 -1.16
CA GLY A 259 15.60 36.43 0.29
C GLY A 259 15.73 34.98 0.76
N ASP A 260 16.52 34.71 1.82
CA ASP A 260 16.73 33.36 2.36
C ASP A 260 15.42 32.62 2.67
N LYS A 261 14.40 33.35 3.16
CA LYS A 261 13.10 32.76 3.46
C LYS A 261 12.34 32.35 2.22
N GLN A 262 12.44 33.13 1.16
CA GLN A 262 11.88 32.79 -0.16
C GLN A 262 12.59 31.59 -0.77
N ILE A 263 13.93 31.55 -0.67
CA ILE A 263 14.74 30.45 -1.17
C ILE A 263 14.36 29.15 -0.45
N LYS A 264 14.25 29.17 0.89
CA LYS A 264 13.83 28.01 1.68
C LYS A 264 12.42 27.53 1.28
N ALA A 265 11.49 28.44 1.08
CA ALA A 265 10.13 28.11 0.67
C ALA A 265 10.08 27.48 -0.73
N ILE A 266 10.79 28.04 -1.70
CA ILE A 266 10.85 27.49 -3.06
C ILE A 266 11.60 26.16 -3.10
N ALA A 267 12.73 26.04 -2.39
CA ALA A 267 13.47 24.78 -2.27
C ALA A 267 12.58 23.68 -1.67
N TYR A 268 11.78 24.03 -0.67
CA TYR A 268 10.83 23.10 -0.07
C TYR A 268 9.72 22.70 -1.06
N LEU A 269 9.08 23.65 -1.73
CA LEU A 269 8.08 23.36 -2.77
C LEU A 269 8.66 22.46 -3.86
N PHE A 270 9.88 22.75 -4.32
CA PHE A 270 10.55 21.97 -5.33
C PHE A 270 10.85 20.52 -4.84
N ALA A 271 11.33 20.39 -3.62
CA ALA A 271 11.52 19.07 -3.01
C ALA A 271 10.22 18.29 -2.83
N GLN A 272 9.09 18.96 -2.54
CA GLN A 272 7.78 18.33 -2.47
C GLN A 272 7.27 17.93 -3.87
N LEU A 273 7.50 18.77 -4.88
CA LEU A 273 7.18 18.46 -6.27
C LEU A 273 7.94 17.22 -6.76
N GLN A 274 9.24 17.11 -6.44
CA GLN A 274 10.04 15.93 -6.76
C GLN A 274 9.52 14.66 -6.07
N LYS A 275 8.84 14.81 -4.92
CA LYS A 275 8.15 13.72 -4.21
C LYS A 275 6.73 13.47 -4.73
N GLY A 276 6.31 14.17 -5.79
CA GLY A 276 4.98 14.03 -6.39
C GLY A 276 3.87 14.87 -5.73
N ARG A 277 4.19 15.68 -4.70
CA ARG A 277 3.24 16.63 -4.09
C ARG A 277 3.24 17.93 -4.89
N VAL A 278 2.21 18.14 -5.69
CA VAL A 278 2.08 19.33 -6.55
C VAL A 278 1.70 20.60 -5.80
N ALA A 279 1.20 20.49 -4.57
CA ALA A 279 0.86 21.61 -3.72
C ALA A 279 1.05 21.27 -2.24
N VAL A 280 1.34 22.28 -1.41
CA VAL A 280 1.49 22.20 0.04
C VAL A 280 0.61 23.24 0.73
N SER A 281 0.32 23.05 2.03
CA SER A 281 -0.46 24.04 2.76
C SER A 281 0.33 25.35 2.97
N ALA A 282 -0.38 26.46 3.00
CA ALA A 282 0.22 27.78 3.30
C ALA A 282 0.93 27.78 4.65
N GLU A 283 0.34 27.11 5.66
CA GLU A 283 0.90 27.00 7.00
C GLU A 283 2.25 26.24 6.99
N GLU A 284 2.29 25.10 6.31
CA GLU A 284 3.50 24.29 6.15
C GLU A 284 4.61 25.09 5.47
N LEU A 285 4.28 25.81 4.39
CA LEU A 285 5.22 26.62 3.64
C LEU A 285 5.80 27.77 4.46
N LEU A 286 4.94 28.50 5.20
CA LEU A 286 5.36 29.58 6.09
C LEU A 286 6.24 29.08 7.24
N ARG A 287 5.88 27.95 7.83
CA ARG A 287 6.66 27.31 8.90
C ARG A 287 8.07 26.94 8.44
N VAL A 288 8.20 26.26 7.29
CA VAL A 288 9.49 25.83 6.76
C VAL A 288 10.36 27.01 6.35
N SER A 289 9.76 28.06 5.82
CA SER A 289 10.51 29.28 5.46
C SER A 289 11.06 30.05 6.66
N GLY A 290 10.56 29.77 7.88
CA GLY A 290 10.91 30.52 9.10
C GLY A 290 10.48 31.99 9.06
N THR A 291 9.44 32.31 8.29
CA THR A 291 8.93 33.68 8.18
C THR A 291 7.98 34.02 9.31
N ARG A 292 7.94 35.32 9.67
CA ARG A 292 6.89 35.88 10.51
C ARG A 292 5.68 36.37 9.72
N SER A 293 5.72 36.25 8.40
CA SER A 293 4.61 36.67 7.54
C SER A 293 3.39 35.79 7.79
N THR A 294 2.22 36.39 7.77
CA THR A 294 0.93 35.71 7.99
C THR A 294 0.36 35.09 6.72
N THR A 295 0.91 35.45 5.55
CA THR A 295 0.45 34.94 4.25
C THR A 295 1.63 34.66 3.32
N VAL A 296 1.44 33.69 2.42
CA VAL A 296 2.44 33.33 1.40
C VAL A 296 2.68 34.50 0.43
N SER A 297 1.67 35.25 0.08
CA SER A 297 1.80 36.45 -0.79
C SER A 297 2.72 37.48 -0.15
N LYS A 298 2.65 37.71 1.17
CA LYS A 298 3.57 38.62 1.88
C LYS A 298 5.00 38.08 1.95
N LEU A 299 5.19 36.76 1.99
CA LEU A 299 6.51 36.14 1.94
C LEU A 299 7.22 36.45 0.62
N PHE A 300 6.48 36.43 -0.48
CA PHE A 300 7.00 36.66 -1.82
C PHE A 300 6.77 38.09 -2.35
N ALA A 301 6.31 39.00 -1.52
CA ALA A 301 6.09 40.40 -1.90
C ALA A 301 7.37 41.01 -2.48
N GLY A 302 7.22 41.78 -3.58
CA GLY A 302 8.32 42.41 -4.30
C GLY A 302 8.99 41.53 -5.36
N GLY A 303 8.49 40.30 -5.59
CA GLY A 303 8.91 39.43 -6.68
C GLY A 303 7.72 39.06 -7.60
N PRO A 304 8.00 38.49 -8.77
CA PRO A 304 6.97 38.09 -9.75
C PRO A 304 6.34 36.74 -9.39
N TYR A 305 6.04 36.50 -8.11
CA TYR A 305 5.62 35.18 -7.63
C TYR A 305 4.31 34.70 -8.28
N GLU A 306 3.44 35.61 -8.71
CA GLU A 306 2.17 35.29 -9.36
C GLU A 306 2.34 34.60 -10.73
N ASP A 307 3.49 34.82 -11.38
CA ASP A 307 3.84 34.13 -12.60
C ASP A 307 4.35 32.71 -12.40
N TYR A 308 4.82 32.39 -11.17
CA TYR A 308 5.50 31.14 -10.85
C TYR A 308 4.74 30.27 -9.86
N LEU A 309 3.91 30.86 -9.01
CA LEU A 309 3.18 30.18 -7.96
C LEU A 309 1.68 30.37 -8.14
N ALA A 310 0.93 29.32 -7.87
CA ALA A 310 -0.52 29.33 -7.90
C ALA A 310 -1.08 28.77 -6.58
N SER A 311 -2.29 29.19 -6.26
CA SER A 311 -3.09 28.58 -5.22
C SER A 311 -4.21 27.75 -5.87
N PRO A 312 -3.98 26.43 -6.09
CA PRO A 312 -4.95 25.58 -6.80
C PRO A 312 -6.23 25.36 -6.00
N ALA A 313 -6.15 25.53 -4.68
CA ALA A 313 -7.29 25.49 -3.77
C ALA A 313 -7.02 26.39 -2.56
N ARG A 314 -8.07 26.74 -1.81
CA ARG A 314 -7.96 27.60 -0.64
C ARG A 314 -6.93 27.07 0.36
N GLY A 315 -5.89 27.85 0.61
CA GLY A 315 -4.84 27.51 1.57
C GLY A 315 -3.76 26.55 1.05
N LEU A 316 -3.81 26.12 -0.22
CA LEU A 316 -2.77 25.31 -0.88
C LEU A 316 -1.95 26.18 -1.83
N TRP A 317 -0.65 25.89 -1.96
CA TRP A 317 0.29 26.57 -2.82
C TRP A 317 1.17 25.58 -3.58
N GLY A 318 1.39 25.85 -4.86
CA GLY A 318 2.24 25.05 -5.74
C GLY A 318 2.82 25.86 -6.87
N PHE A 319 3.60 25.23 -7.75
CA PHE A 319 4.06 25.85 -8.99
C PHE A 319 2.90 25.93 -10.00
N ARG A 320 3.00 26.92 -10.87
CA ARG A 320 1.97 27.22 -11.89
C ARG A 320 2.09 26.33 -13.12
#